data_8d44307bc88a0982b41ed3f229eef3ee
#
_entry.id   8d44307bc88a0982b41ed3f229eef3ee
#
_cell.length_a   1.000
_cell.length_b   1.000
_cell.length_c   1.000
_cell.angle_alpha   90.00
_cell.angle_beta   90.00
_cell.angle_gamma   90.00
#
_symmetry.space_group_name_H-M   'P 1'
#
loop_
_entity.id
_entity.type
_entity.pdbx_description
1 polymer ?
#
loop_
_entity_poly.entity_id
_entity_poly.type
_entity_poly.pdbx_seq_one_letter_code
_entity_poly.pdbx_strand_id
1 'polypeptide(L)'
;IDFLKELDLVKCIRERYSKEEVQLRVDANGGFSPEDAMSRLETLARYDIHSIEQPIKQHQWPKMAELCRETPLPIALDEELIGVNVRSMKQALLDTIRPQYIVLKPSLHGGMYGCEEWISLARERGIGSWITSALESNVGLNAIAHFCAKVYGEEAYGAEAPMAQGLGTGKLFEDNLPSQLEIRGEKLFFLP
;
A
#
# COMPACT_ATOMS: atom_id res chain seq x y z
N ILE A 1 17.46 7.49 -6.09
CA ILE A 1 17.17 6.03 -6.05
C ILE A 1 18.16 5.36 -6.99
N ASP A 2 18.95 4.42 -6.48
CA ASP A 2 19.84 3.59 -7.29
C ASP A 2 19.11 2.26 -7.57
N PHE A 3 18.36 2.24 -8.66
CA PHE A 3 17.52 1.11 -9.04
C PHE A 3 18.27 -0.23 -9.08
N LEU A 4 19.54 -0.21 -9.52
CA LEU A 4 20.32 -1.45 -9.62
C LEU A 4 20.66 -2.03 -8.25
N LYS A 5 21.01 -1.17 -7.27
CA LYS A 5 21.28 -1.62 -5.89
C LYS A 5 20.02 -2.15 -5.22
N GLU A 6 18.89 -1.49 -5.43
CA GLU A 6 17.60 -1.94 -4.88
C GLU A 6 17.15 -3.25 -5.52
N LEU A 7 17.38 -3.42 -6.82
CA LEU A 7 17.11 -4.67 -7.51
C LEU A 7 17.97 -5.82 -6.96
N ASP A 8 19.23 -5.56 -6.61
CA ASP A 8 20.10 -6.57 -6.01
C ASP A 8 19.61 -7.02 -4.63
N LEU A 9 19.01 -6.11 -3.83
CA LEU A 9 18.35 -6.50 -2.58
C LEU A 9 17.15 -7.41 -2.83
N VAL A 10 16.31 -7.10 -3.81
CA VAL A 10 15.16 -7.94 -4.20
C VAL A 10 15.63 -9.33 -4.61
N LYS A 11 16.69 -9.42 -5.44
CA LYS A 11 17.30 -10.69 -5.84
C LYS A 11 17.76 -11.50 -4.63
N CYS A 12 18.55 -10.89 -3.73
CA CYS A 12 19.04 -11.55 -2.51
C CYS A 12 17.90 -12.11 -1.66
N ILE A 13 16.78 -11.40 -1.54
CA ILE A 13 15.61 -11.89 -0.80
C ILE A 13 14.99 -13.09 -1.51
N ARG A 14 14.79 -13.02 -2.83
CA ARG A 14 14.17 -14.10 -3.61
C ARG A 14 15.04 -15.34 -3.78
N GLU A 15 16.36 -15.20 -3.76
CA GLU A 15 17.30 -16.33 -3.71
C GLU A 15 17.20 -17.11 -2.39
N ARG A 16 16.74 -16.45 -1.31
CA ARG A 16 16.67 -17.04 0.03
C ARG A 16 15.26 -17.45 0.44
N TYR A 17 14.23 -16.75 -0.04
CA TYR A 17 12.84 -16.95 0.35
C TYR A 17 11.94 -16.99 -0.88
N SER A 18 11.09 -17.99 -0.97
CA SER A 18 10.05 -18.09 -1.99
C SER A 18 8.94 -17.04 -1.81
N LYS A 19 8.08 -16.88 -2.79
CA LYS A 19 6.93 -15.97 -2.68
C LYS A 19 5.87 -16.45 -1.68
N GLU A 20 5.83 -17.74 -1.41
CA GLU A 20 4.96 -18.36 -0.41
C GLU A 20 5.45 -18.10 1.03
N GLU A 21 6.76 -17.97 1.22
CA GLU A 21 7.35 -17.67 2.51
C GLU A 21 7.35 -16.17 2.82
N VAL A 22 7.65 -15.33 1.83
CA VAL A 22 7.75 -13.88 1.99
C VAL A 22 7.05 -13.14 0.84
N GLN A 23 5.94 -12.48 1.12
CA GLN A 23 5.32 -11.55 0.18
C GLN A 23 6.13 -10.24 0.13
N LEU A 24 6.66 -9.90 -1.04
CA LEU A 24 7.36 -8.63 -1.26
C LEU A 24 6.41 -7.59 -1.86
N ARG A 25 6.43 -6.41 -1.29
CA ARG A 25 5.90 -5.17 -1.89
C ARG A 25 7.05 -4.18 -1.94
N VAL A 26 7.14 -3.42 -3.01
CA VAL A 26 8.16 -2.38 -3.19
C VAL A 26 7.48 -1.04 -3.37
N ASP A 27 8.18 0.03 -3.01
CA ASP A 27 7.69 1.40 -3.13
C ASP A 27 8.70 2.23 -3.92
N ALA A 28 8.24 2.83 -5.01
CA ALA A 28 9.07 3.69 -5.84
C ALA A 28 8.94 5.16 -5.48
N ASN A 29 7.97 5.55 -4.64
CA ASN A 29 7.66 6.93 -4.25
C ASN A 29 7.70 7.92 -5.43
N GLY A 30 7.15 7.53 -6.57
CA GLY A 30 7.16 8.35 -7.79
C GLY A 30 8.55 8.54 -8.42
N GLY A 31 9.50 7.66 -8.10
CA GLY A 31 10.92 7.84 -8.46
C GLY A 31 11.30 7.41 -9.87
N PHE A 32 10.40 6.76 -10.62
CA PHE A 32 10.69 6.41 -12.02
C PHE A 32 10.28 7.54 -12.96
N SER A 33 11.06 7.74 -14.03
CA SER A 33 10.58 8.57 -15.13
C SER A 33 9.47 7.82 -15.89
N PRO A 34 8.49 8.53 -16.49
CA PRO A 34 7.46 7.86 -17.29
C PRO A 34 8.00 7.03 -18.45
N GLU A 35 9.16 7.41 -18.99
CA GLU A 35 9.83 6.73 -20.09
C GLU A 35 10.46 5.39 -19.66
N ASP A 36 11.02 5.34 -18.43
CA ASP A 36 11.71 4.15 -17.90
C ASP A 36 10.77 3.23 -17.13
N ALA A 37 9.61 3.73 -16.69
CA ALA A 37 8.75 3.04 -15.75
C ALA A 37 8.40 1.63 -16.22
N MET A 38 7.95 1.44 -17.46
CA MET A 38 7.54 0.12 -17.95
C MET A 38 8.69 -0.88 -17.91
N SER A 39 9.87 -0.50 -18.39
CA SER A 39 11.04 -1.40 -18.42
C SER A 39 11.50 -1.81 -17.02
N ARG A 40 11.36 -0.91 -16.03
CA ARG A 40 11.64 -1.23 -14.62
C ARG A 40 10.58 -2.14 -14.01
N LEU A 41 9.30 -1.94 -14.33
CA LEU A 41 8.20 -2.82 -13.93
C LEU A 41 8.38 -4.24 -14.49
N GLU A 42 8.74 -4.38 -15.78
CA GLU A 42 9.05 -5.66 -16.42
C GLU A 42 10.25 -6.35 -15.75
N THR A 43 11.25 -5.59 -15.36
CA THR A 43 12.42 -6.13 -14.66
C THR A 43 12.06 -6.65 -13.28
N LEU A 44 11.30 -5.87 -12.49
CA LEU A 44 10.84 -6.23 -11.15
C LEU A 44 9.86 -7.41 -11.17
N ALA A 45 8.99 -7.50 -12.18
CA ALA A 45 8.03 -8.58 -12.33
C ALA A 45 8.64 -9.98 -12.36
N ARG A 46 9.94 -10.11 -12.71
CA ARG A 46 10.68 -11.38 -12.75
C ARG A 46 10.99 -11.96 -11.36
N TYR A 47 10.70 -11.20 -10.30
CA TYR A 47 11.03 -11.55 -8.91
C TYR A 47 9.81 -11.84 -8.05
N ASP A 48 8.69 -12.22 -8.62
CA ASP A 48 7.46 -12.57 -7.89
C ASP A 48 7.07 -11.51 -6.84
N ILE A 49 7.23 -10.21 -7.18
CA ILE A 49 6.80 -9.10 -6.34
C ILE A 49 5.27 -9.00 -6.41
N HIS A 50 4.63 -8.84 -5.26
CA HIS A 50 3.17 -8.71 -5.17
C HIS A 50 2.67 -7.44 -5.86
N SER A 51 3.28 -6.31 -5.55
CA SER A 51 2.90 -5.00 -6.09
C SER A 51 4.00 -3.97 -5.92
N ILE A 52 3.92 -2.91 -6.71
CA ILE A 52 4.75 -1.72 -6.57
C ILE A 52 3.87 -0.50 -6.24
N GLU A 53 4.29 0.28 -5.23
CA GLU A 53 3.64 1.53 -4.89
C GLU A 53 4.19 2.68 -5.74
N GLN A 54 3.30 3.53 -6.25
CA GLN A 54 3.53 4.81 -6.92
C GLN A 54 4.78 4.82 -7.83
N PRO A 55 4.78 4.11 -8.96
CA PRO A 55 5.97 4.01 -9.83
C PRO A 55 6.42 5.36 -10.41
N ILE A 56 5.51 6.22 -10.84
CA ILE A 56 5.79 7.56 -11.35
C ILE A 56 5.18 8.63 -10.46
N LYS A 57 5.68 9.87 -10.55
CA LYS A 57 5.15 11.02 -9.78
C LYS A 57 3.65 11.20 -10.00
N GLN A 58 2.96 11.60 -8.92
CA GLN A 58 1.52 11.91 -8.94
C GLN A 58 1.16 13.00 -9.97
N HIS A 59 -0.14 13.10 -10.26
CA HIS A 59 -0.75 14.04 -11.21
C HIS A 59 -0.42 13.78 -12.69
N GLN A 60 -0.02 12.55 -13.02
CA GLN A 60 0.20 12.07 -14.38
C GLN A 60 -0.82 10.99 -14.76
N TRP A 61 -2.09 11.20 -14.49
CA TRP A 61 -3.17 10.22 -14.66
C TRP A 61 -3.15 9.45 -15.98
N PRO A 62 -2.99 10.10 -17.15
CA PRO A 62 -2.96 9.37 -18.41
C PRO A 62 -1.80 8.37 -18.51
N LYS A 63 -0.62 8.76 -18.01
CA LYS A 63 0.55 7.89 -18.00
C LYS A 63 0.43 6.77 -16.97
N MET A 64 -0.08 7.07 -15.77
CA MET A 64 -0.33 6.06 -14.74
C MET A 64 -1.40 5.05 -15.22
N ALA A 65 -2.44 5.51 -15.92
CA ALA A 65 -3.47 4.66 -16.51
C ALA A 65 -2.91 3.72 -17.60
N GLU A 66 -1.99 4.23 -18.43
CA GLU A 66 -1.26 3.41 -19.41
C GLU A 66 -0.45 2.31 -18.71
N LEU A 67 0.34 2.68 -17.68
CA LEU A 67 1.10 1.73 -16.89
C LEU A 67 0.19 0.68 -16.22
N CYS A 68 -0.87 1.09 -15.56
CA CYS A 68 -1.80 0.17 -14.88
C CYS A 68 -2.47 -0.82 -15.84
N ARG A 69 -2.70 -0.43 -17.09
CA ARG A 69 -3.30 -1.30 -18.11
C ARG A 69 -2.31 -2.33 -18.66
N GLU A 70 -1.03 -1.99 -18.78
CA GLU A 70 -0.04 -2.76 -19.53
C GLU A 70 0.98 -3.47 -18.65
N THR A 71 1.06 -3.10 -17.38
CA THR A 71 2.06 -3.62 -16.44
C THR A 71 1.94 -5.11 -16.16
N PRO A 72 3.05 -5.88 -16.16
CA PRO A 72 3.09 -7.23 -15.64
C PRO A 72 3.17 -7.30 -14.11
N LEU A 73 3.45 -6.17 -13.43
CA LEU A 73 3.57 -6.04 -11.98
C LEU A 73 2.45 -5.15 -11.45
N PRO A 74 1.54 -5.64 -10.59
CA PRO A 74 0.43 -4.84 -10.07
C PRO A 74 0.88 -3.53 -9.44
N ILE A 75 0.18 -2.43 -9.75
CA ILE A 75 0.45 -1.09 -9.25
C ILE A 75 -0.52 -0.75 -8.13
N ALA A 76 0.01 -0.17 -7.06
CA ALA A 76 -0.72 0.44 -5.96
C ALA A 76 -0.53 1.96 -5.97
N LEU A 77 -1.60 2.73 -5.87
CA LEU A 77 -1.52 4.19 -5.74
C LEU A 77 -1.40 4.58 -4.27
N ASP A 78 -0.47 5.49 -3.97
CA ASP A 78 -0.27 6.11 -2.66
C ASP A 78 -0.35 7.64 -2.76
N GLU A 79 0.71 8.32 -3.20
CA GLU A 79 0.77 9.78 -3.26
C GLU A 79 -0.29 10.38 -4.21
N GLU A 80 -0.78 9.62 -5.17
CA GLU A 80 -1.85 10.04 -6.07
C GLU A 80 -3.16 10.36 -5.35
N LEU A 81 -3.38 9.72 -4.18
CA LEU A 81 -4.62 9.84 -3.40
C LEU A 81 -4.59 11.03 -2.43
N ILE A 82 -3.40 11.57 -2.12
CA ILE A 82 -3.21 12.64 -1.13
C ILE A 82 -3.91 13.91 -1.62
N GLY A 83 -4.75 14.48 -0.75
CA GLY A 83 -5.50 15.70 -1.06
C GLY A 83 -6.78 15.49 -1.88
N VAL A 84 -7.06 14.28 -2.35
CA VAL A 84 -8.30 13.96 -3.07
C VAL A 84 -9.40 13.61 -2.06
N ASN A 85 -10.10 14.62 -1.56
CA ASN A 85 -11.09 14.48 -0.49
C ASN A 85 -12.54 14.51 -0.97
N VAL A 86 -12.80 14.90 -2.21
CA VAL A 86 -14.15 14.99 -2.78
C VAL A 86 -14.52 13.66 -3.44
N ARG A 87 -15.67 13.08 -3.08
CA ARG A 87 -16.12 11.77 -3.58
C ARG A 87 -16.09 11.64 -5.10
N SER A 88 -16.59 12.64 -5.83
CA SER A 88 -16.58 12.62 -7.31
C SER A 88 -15.17 12.63 -7.90
N MET A 89 -14.22 13.27 -7.23
CA MET A 89 -12.81 13.26 -7.64
C MET A 89 -12.17 11.90 -7.35
N LYS A 90 -12.49 11.26 -6.22
CA LYS A 90 -12.05 9.89 -5.92
C LYS A 90 -12.55 8.91 -6.98
N GLN A 91 -13.82 9.01 -7.35
CA GLN A 91 -14.41 8.21 -8.42
C GLN A 91 -13.69 8.44 -9.76
N ALA A 92 -13.53 9.70 -10.17
CA ALA A 92 -12.86 10.06 -11.42
C ALA A 92 -11.42 9.53 -11.48
N LEU A 93 -10.67 9.60 -10.37
CA LEU A 93 -9.32 9.07 -10.27
C LEU A 93 -9.30 7.55 -10.49
N LEU A 94 -10.11 6.82 -9.73
CA LEU A 94 -10.17 5.35 -9.85
C LEU A 94 -10.66 4.90 -11.22
N ASP A 95 -11.66 5.58 -11.79
CA ASP A 95 -12.21 5.25 -13.12
C ASP A 95 -11.21 5.54 -14.26
N THR A 96 -10.37 6.57 -14.08
CA THR A 96 -9.37 6.96 -15.08
C THR A 96 -8.14 6.06 -15.02
N ILE A 97 -7.55 5.89 -13.84
CA ILE A 97 -6.27 5.19 -13.67
C ILE A 97 -6.45 3.67 -13.65
N ARG A 98 -7.50 3.18 -12.97
CA ARG A 98 -7.79 1.75 -12.78
C ARG A 98 -6.60 0.96 -12.24
N PRO A 99 -6.04 1.36 -11.08
CA PRO A 99 -4.95 0.64 -10.47
C PRO A 99 -5.41 -0.73 -9.99
N GLN A 100 -4.48 -1.65 -9.72
CA GLN A 100 -4.79 -2.93 -9.10
C GLN A 100 -5.03 -2.79 -7.59
N TYR A 101 -4.35 -1.81 -6.97
CA TYR A 101 -4.46 -1.55 -5.53
C TYR A 101 -4.40 -0.05 -5.20
N ILE A 102 -4.86 0.28 -3.99
CA ILE A 102 -4.65 1.58 -3.35
C ILE A 102 -4.09 1.38 -1.94
N VAL A 103 -3.19 2.28 -1.54
CA VAL A 103 -2.60 2.33 -0.19
C VAL A 103 -3.24 3.45 0.59
N LEU A 104 -3.73 3.17 1.78
CA LEU A 104 -4.49 4.14 2.57
C LEU A 104 -3.78 4.48 3.87
N LYS A 105 -3.56 5.78 4.06
CA LYS A 105 -2.98 6.38 5.27
C LYS A 105 -4.04 7.31 5.89
N PRO A 106 -4.73 6.91 6.97
CA PRO A 106 -5.83 7.71 7.52
C PRO A 106 -5.44 9.17 7.80
N SER A 107 -4.21 9.42 8.24
CA SER A 107 -3.71 10.78 8.47
C SER A 107 -3.63 11.65 7.20
N LEU A 108 -3.63 11.07 6.01
CA LEU A 108 -3.45 11.77 4.74
C LEU A 108 -4.69 11.73 3.83
N HIS A 109 -5.60 10.77 4.04
CA HIS A 109 -6.69 10.48 3.11
C HIS A 109 -8.09 10.81 3.67
N GLY A 110 -8.17 11.88 4.50
CA GLY A 110 -9.45 12.36 5.06
C GLY A 110 -9.90 11.63 6.31
N GLY A 111 -8.96 11.14 7.12
CA GLY A 111 -9.23 10.39 8.34
C GLY A 111 -9.77 8.98 8.06
N MET A 112 -10.29 8.35 9.09
CA MET A 112 -10.91 7.00 8.97
C MET A 112 -12.12 7.02 8.03
N TYR A 113 -12.95 8.06 8.11
CA TYR A 113 -14.11 8.24 7.24
C TYR A 113 -13.71 8.33 5.75
N GLY A 114 -12.70 9.15 5.45
CA GLY A 114 -12.17 9.27 4.09
C GLY A 114 -11.60 7.97 3.55
N CYS A 115 -10.95 7.16 4.40
CA CYS A 115 -10.47 5.84 4.05
C CYS A 115 -11.61 4.83 3.83
N GLU A 116 -12.66 4.83 4.67
CA GLU A 116 -13.85 3.99 4.44
C GLU A 116 -14.49 4.28 3.09
N GLU A 117 -14.58 5.57 2.71
CA GLU A 117 -15.09 5.95 1.39
C GLU A 117 -14.20 5.45 0.25
N TRP A 118 -12.85 5.58 0.37
CA TRP A 118 -11.90 5.02 -0.59
C TRP A 118 -12.04 3.50 -0.73
N ILE A 119 -12.15 2.78 0.40
CA ILE A 119 -12.31 1.32 0.42
C ILE A 119 -13.60 0.91 -0.31
N SER A 120 -14.72 1.60 -0.03
CA SER A 120 -15.99 1.33 -0.72
C SER A 120 -15.89 1.52 -2.23
N LEU A 121 -15.35 2.67 -2.66
CA LEU A 121 -15.19 3.00 -4.07
C LEU A 121 -14.22 2.06 -4.81
N ALA A 122 -13.14 1.66 -4.15
CA ALA A 122 -12.18 0.68 -4.69
C ALA A 122 -12.83 -0.69 -4.85
N ARG A 123 -13.54 -1.17 -3.80
CA ARG A 123 -14.23 -2.46 -3.80
C ARG A 123 -15.29 -2.55 -4.91
N GLU A 124 -16.07 -1.49 -5.13
CA GLU A 124 -17.05 -1.39 -6.23
C GLU A 124 -16.43 -1.59 -7.62
N ARG A 125 -15.10 -1.37 -7.75
CA ARG A 125 -14.31 -1.47 -8.98
C ARG A 125 -13.39 -2.68 -9.05
N GLY A 126 -13.45 -3.57 -8.06
CA GLY A 126 -12.53 -4.71 -7.97
C GLY A 126 -11.08 -4.32 -7.68
N ILE A 127 -10.85 -3.11 -7.14
CA ILE A 127 -9.52 -2.61 -6.76
C ILE A 127 -9.25 -3.04 -5.31
N GLY A 128 -8.11 -3.70 -5.08
CA GLY A 128 -7.66 -4.07 -3.74
C GLY A 128 -7.19 -2.86 -2.92
N SER A 129 -7.15 -3.00 -1.60
CA SER A 129 -6.68 -1.91 -0.74
C SER A 129 -6.05 -2.46 0.54
N TRP A 130 -5.08 -1.72 1.09
CA TRP A 130 -4.58 -1.96 2.43
C TRP A 130 -4.33 -0.64 3.17
N ILE A 131 -4.28 -0.74 4.50
CA ILE A 131 -3.99 0.40 5.37
C ILE A 131 -2.53 0.32 5.81
N THR A 132 -1.88 1.48 5.83
CA THR A 132 -0.54 1.66 6.38
C THR A 132 -0.49 2.92 7.25
N SER A 133 0.58 3.05 8.02
CA SER A 133 0.85 4.27 8.78
C SER A 133 1.53 5.33 7.91
N ALA A 134 1.30 6.60 8.26
CA ALA A 134 2.10 7.73 7.78
C ALA A 134 3.16 8.12 8.81
N LEU A 135 3.72 7.13 9.54
CA LEU A 135 4.68 7.26 10.62
C LEU A 135 4.13 8.02 11.84
N GLU A 136 2.90 7.74 12.21
CA GLU A 136 2.30 8.27 13.44
C GLU A 136 2.99 7.73 14.69
N SER A 137 2.86 8.45 15.80
CA SER A 137 3.19 7.93 17.13
C SER A 137 2.35 6.69 17.49
N ASN A 138 2.72 5.98 18.55
CA ASN A 138 1.95 4.83 19.04
C ASN A 138 0.47 5.15 19.31
N VAL A 139 0.11 6.40 19.65
CA VAL A 139 -1.28 6.80 19.83
C VAL A 139 -2.05 6.75 18.51
N GLY A 140 -1.50 7.36 17.46
CA GLY A 140 -2.10 7.32 16.12
C GLY A 140 -2.12 5.92 15.54
N LEU A 141 -1.01 5.19 15.66
CA LEU A 141 -0.90 3.81 15.18
C LEU A 141 -1.93 2.88 15.85
N ASN A 142 -2.17 3.05 17.16
CA ASN A 142 -3.19 2.29 17.89
C ASN A 142 -4.59 2.55 17.31
N ALA A 143 -4.94 3.81 17.05
CA ALA A 143 -6.22 4.17 16.43
C ALA A 143 -6.36 3.58 15.01
N ILE A 144 -5.29 3.62 14.21
CA ILE A 144 -5.26 3.04 12.86
C ILE A 144 -5.39 1.50 12.92
N ALA A 145 -4.75 0.83 13.88
CA ALA A 145 -4.86 -0.61 14.04
C ALA A 145 -6.31 -1.05 14.37
N HIS A 146 -6.99 -0.34 15.26
CA HIS A 146 -8.40 -0.59 15.55
C HIS A 146 -9.30 -0.35 14.34
N PHE A 147 -9.06 0.73 13.60
CA PHE A 147 -9.77 1.00 12.36
C PHE A 147 -9.54 -0.11 11.33
N CYS A 148 -8.29 -0.54 11.18
CA CYS A 148 -7.93 -1.64 10.28
C CYS A 148 -8.65 -2.94 10.65
N ALA A 149 -8.66 -3.32 11.94
CA ALA A 149 -9.40 -4.47 12.42
C ALA A 149 -10.92 -4.39 12.14
N LYS A 150 -11.50 -3.17 12.26
CA LYS A 150 -12.91 -2.95 11.91
C LYS A 150 -13.20 -3.18 10.43
N VAL A 151 -12.34 -2.69 9.53
CA VAL A 151 -12.66 -2.69 8.08
C VAL A 151 -12.12 -3.92 7.34
N TYR A 152 -11.13 -4.63 7.93
CA TYR A 152 -10.50 -5.82 7.33
C TYR A 152 -10.49 -7.05 8.27
N GLY A 153 -11.11 -6.96 9.44
CA GLY A 153 -11.22 -8.10 10.36
C GLY A 153 -12.15 -9.20 9.85
N GLU A 154 -12.16 -10.33 10.57
CA GLU A 154 -12.95 -11.52 10.21
C GLU A 154 -14.45 -11.22 10.03
N GLU A 155 -15.01 -10.32 10.84
CA GLU A 155 -16.42 -9.91 10.71
C GLU A 155 -16.73 -9.22 9.37
N ALA A 156 -15.74 -8.56 8.76
CA ALA A 156 -15.89 -7.84 7.50
C ALA A 156 -15.60 -8.71 6.25
N TYR A 157 -14.72 -9.70 6.38
CA TYR A 157 -14.20 -10.50 5.26
C TYR A 157 -14.46 -12.01 5.36
N GLY A 158 -15.03 -12.48 6.46
CA GLY A 158 -15.23 -13.93 6.69
C GLY A 158 -13.91 -14.67 6.91
N ALA A 159 -13.86 -15.95 6.50
CA ALA A 159 -12.70 -16.83 6.73
C ALA A 159 -11.51 -16.58 5.79
N GLU A 160 -11.61 -15.70 4.81
CA GLU A 160 -10.47 -15.34 3.96
C GLU A 160 -9.54 -14.42 4.74
N ALA A 161 -8.29 -14.84 4.90
CA ALA A 161 -7.28 -14.04 5.59
C ALA A 161 -7.12 -12.70 4.86
N PRO A 162 -7.29 -11.56 5.55
CA PRO A 162 -7.11 -10.27 4.92
C PRO A 162 -5.65 -10.12 4.47
N MET A 163 -5.46 -9.40 3.37
CA MET A 163 -4.12 -9.03 2.89
C MET A 163 -3.32 -8.35 4.02
N ALA A 164 -2.02 -8.63 4.10
CA ALA A 164 -1.15 -8.04 5.13
C ALA A 164 -1.21 -6.50 5.08
N GLN A 165 -1.34 -5.87 6.23
CA GLN A 165 -1.46 -4.43 6.42
C GLN A 165 -0.12 -3.80 6.83
N GLY A 166 0.11 -2.52 6.53
CA GLY A 166 1.38 -1.83 6.78
C GLY A 166 1.47 -1.18 8.17
N LEU A 167 1.24 -1.93 9.25
CA LEU A 167 1.14 -1.38 10.63
C LEU A 167 2.36 -1.68 11.51
N GLY A 168 3.47 -2.15 10.96
CA GLY A 168 4.67 -2.52 11.70
C GLY A 168 5.60 -1.37 12.10
N THR A 169 5.15 -0.11 12.04
CA THR A 169 6.00 1.10 12.14
C THR A 169 6.21 1.65 13.56
N GLY A 170 5.56 1.07 14.58
CA GLY A 170 5.59 1.58 15.96
C GLY A 170 6.96 1.58 16.65
N LYS A 171 7.98 0.92 16.08
CA LYS A 171 9.34 0.88 16.62
C LYS A 171 10.30 1.86 15.96
N LEU A 172 9.83 2.73 15.08
CA LEU A 172 10.69 3.69 14.36
C LEU A 172 11.14 4.88 15.21
N PHE A 173 10.46 5.16 16.32
CA PHE A 173 10.76 6.30 17.19
C PHE A 173 11.27 5.82 18.54
N GLU A 174 12.40 6.38 18.99
CA GLU A 174 13.02 6.07 20.29
C GLU A 174 12.26 6.71 21.46
N ASP A 175 11.63 7.88 21.24
CA ASP A 175 10.90 8.68 22.22
C ASP A 175 9.38 8.53 22.15
N ASN A 176 8.92 7.38 21.62
CA ASN A 176 7.49 7.14 21.44
C ASN A 176 6.77 6.81 22.76
N LEU A 177 5.47 7.05 22.81
CA LEU A 177 4.62 6.69 23.95
C LEU A 177 4.51 5.16 24.09
N PRO A 178 4.24 4.63 25.30
CA PRO A 178 3.96 3.22 25.47
C PRO A 178 2.86 2.73 24.53
N SER A 179 3.06 1.56 23.95
CA SER A 179 2.11 0.95 23.00
C SER A 179 1.33 -0.17 23.68
N GLN A 180 0.03 -0.23 23.38
CA GLN A 180 -0.82 -1.40 23.64
C GLN A 180 -0.80 -2.40 22.47
N LEU A 181 -0.03 -2.09 21.42
CA LEU A 181 0.14 -2.97 20.26
C LEU A 181 1.43 -3.76 20.39
N GLU A 182 1.35 -5.06 20.16
CA GLU A 182 2.50 -5.96 20.16
C GLU A 182 2.52 -6.80 18.87
N ILE A 183 3.68 -6.86 18.22
CA ILE A 183 3.92 -7.74 17.07
C ILE A 183 4.41 -9.08 17.59
N ARG A 184 3.66 -10.15 17.28
CA ARG A 184 4.03 -11.55 17.56
C ARG A 184 4.00 -12.33 16.25
N GLY A 185 5.19 -12.72 15.76
CA GLY A 185 5.32 -13.30 14.43
C GLY A 185 4.86 -12.31 13.36
N GLU A 186 3.92 -12.71 12.55
CA GLU A 186 3.33 -11.90 11.45
C GLU A 186 2.05 -11.12 11.86
N LYS A 187 1.63 -11.20 13.11
CA LYS A 187 0.37 -10.61 13.58
C LYS A 187 0.61 -9.48 14.57
N LEU A 188 -0.26 -8.48 14.49
CA LEU A 188 -0.34 -7.36 15.42
C LEU A 188 -1.49 -7.62 16.40
N PHE A 189 -1.18 -7.59 17.70
CA PHE A 189 -2.12 -7.82 18.79
C PHE A 189 -2.35 -6.52 19.58
N PHE A 190 -3.58 -6.31 20.02
CA PHE A 190 -3.91 -5.31 21.01
C PHE A 190 -3.89 -5.98 22.39
N LEU A 191 -3.15 -5.39 23.31
CA LEU A 191 -3.07 -5.81 24.71
C LEU A 191 -3.79 -4.76 25.56
N PRO A 192 -4.96 -5.06 26.16
CA PRO A 192 -5.74 -4.14 26.98
C PRO A 192 -5.04 -3.74 28.27
#